data_b58f95e1e60cdccb0409ec271fea6e63
#
_entry.id   b58f95e1e60cdccb0409ec271fea6e63
#
_cell.length_a   1.000
_cell.length_b   1.000
_cell.length_c   1.000
_cell.angle_alpha   90.00
_cell.angle_beta   90.00
_cell.angle_gamma   90.00
#
_symmetry.space_group_name_H-M   'P 1'
#
loop_
_entity.id
_entity.type
_entity.pdbx_description
1 polymer ?
#
loop_
_entity_poly.entity_id
_entity_poly.type
_entity_poly.pdbx_seq_one_letter_code
_entity_poly.pdbx_strand_id
1 'polypeptide(L)'
;GRIAYTVSYYSVEENRSTSWIRVAQEEDGKLVTINEFVGHSPAWHKGQLCYINAKGELIIGEKTLTGFDKDIDGFLLSPQGDKIILIAQVKTVASTADKHPDLPLASGRVVDDLMYKHWDEWTETAPHPFLCELKSGVTNHESGNKKLEVINCLDLLEGTPYESPMKPFGGVEQLAWSPDG
;
A
#
# COMPACT_ATOMS: atom_id res chain seq x y z
N GLY A 1 -7.46 3.65 25.67
CA GLY A 1 -7.20 3.11 24.34
C GLY A 1 -5.98 3.76 23.70
N ARG A 2 -5.49 3.20 22.60
CA ARG A 2 -4.39 3.78 21.81
C ARG A 2 -4.93 4.24 20.47
N ILE A 3 -4.41 5.37 19.99
CA ILE A 3 -4.72 5.94 18.67
C ILE A 3 -3.41 5.96 17.87
N ALA A 4 -3.47 5.56 16.59
CA ALA A 4 -2.36 5.74 15.68
C ALA A 4 -2.82 6.64 14.52
N TYR A 5 -1.99 7.61 14.14
CA TYR A 5 -2.29 8.58 13.08
C TYR A 5 -1.03 9.01 12.35
N THR A 6 -1.18 9.44 11.11
CA THR A 6 -0.07 9.94 10.29
C THR A 6 0.01 11.47 10.41
N VAL A 7 1.23 11.98 10.53
CA VAL A 7 1.57 13.40 10.42
C VAL A 7 2.57 13.57 9.29
N SER A 8 2.20 14.34 8.28
CA SER A 8 3.07 14.61 7.14
C SER A 8 3.64 16.02 7.22
N TYR A 9 4.95 16.13 7.07
CA TYR A 9 5.69 17.39 7.00
C TYR A 9 6.16 17.63 5.58
N TYR A 10 5.90 18.82 5.06
CA TYR A 10 6.31 19.23 3.73
C TYR A 10 7.47 20.22 3.82
N SER A 11 8.57 19.94 3.16
CA SER A 11 9.69 20.83 3.01
C SER A 11 9.69 21.44 1.61
N VAL A 12 9.51 22.75 1.51
CA VAL A 12 9.59 23.48 0.24
C VAL A 12 11.04 23.51 -0.27
N GLU A 13 12.01 23.61 0.63
CA GLU A 13 13.42 23.65 0.28
C GLU A 13 13.92 22.33 -0.31
N GLU A 14 13.46 21.21 0.23
CA GLU A 14 13.84 19.87 -0.21
C GLU A 14 12.88 19.31 -1.27
N ASN A 15 11.78 20.02 -1.56
CA ASN A 15 10.70 19.60 -2.46
C ASN A 15 10.22 18.16 -2.18
N ARG A 16 10.05 17.83 -0.90
CA ARG A 16 9.60 16.50 -0.46
C ARG A 16 8.73 16.58 0.79
N SER A 17 7.96 15.51 1.01
CA SER A 17 7.25 15.26 2.25
C SER A 17 7.85 14.08 3.00
N THR A 18 7.74 14.13 4.33
CA THR A 18 8.07 13.00 5.21
C THR A 18 6.90 12.74 6.10
N SER A 19 6.45 11.49 6.15
CA SER A 19 5.32 11.07 6.98
C SER A 19 5.80 10.29 8.19
N TRP A 20 5.20 10.61 9.32
CA TRP A 20 5.45 9.98 10.61
C TRP A 20 4.16 9.41 11.16
N ILE A 21 4.24 8.22 11.70
CA ILE A 21 3.14 7.61 12.45
C ILE A 21 3.37 7.92 13.92
N ARG A 22 2.37 8.52 14.55
CA ARG A 22 2.34 8.74 16.01
C ARG A 22 1.35 7.80 16.64
N VAL A 23 1.79 7.14 17.70
CA VAL A 23 0.94 6.36 18.58
C VAL A 23 0.75 7.16 19.87
N ALA A 24 -0.48 7.47 20.18
CA ALA A 24 -0.84 8.22 21.39
C ALA A 24 -1.81 7.42 22.24
N GLN A 25 -1.78 7.67 23.52
CA GLN A 25 -2.79 7.19 24.48
C GLN A 25 -3.28 8.33 25.36
N GLU A 26 -4.45 8.15 25.92
CA GLU A 26 -5.01 9.11 26.86
C GLU A 26 -4.41 8.89 28.25
N GLU A 27 -3.87 9.97 28.82
CA GLU A 27 -3.37 10.07 30.20
C GLU A 27 -3.94 11.36 30.80
N ASP A 28 -4.69 11.26 31.88
CA ASP A 28 -5.30 12.39 32.60
C ASP A 28 -6.08 13.36 31.70
N GLY A 29 -6.86 12.82 30.75
CA GLY A 29 -7.67 13.60 29.81
C GLY A 29 -6.88 14.27 28.69
N LYS A 30 -5.60 13.93 28.50
CA LYS A 30 -4.74 14.44 27.42
C LYS A 30 -4.20 13.30 26.57
N LEU A 31 -4.06 13.55 25.27
CA LEU A 31 -3.37 12.62 24.38
C LEU A 31 -1.85 12.83 24.50
N VAL A 32 -1.16 11.77 24.93
CA VAL A 32 0.30 11.74 25.08
C VAL A 32 0.86 10.81 24.00
N THR A 33 1.80 11.30 23.18
CA THR A 33 2.51 10.47 22.22
C THR A 33 3.47 9.53 22.95
N ILE A 34 3.27 8.23 22.79
CA ILE A 34 4.08 7.19 23.43
C ILE A 34 5.06 6.52 22.48
N ASN A 35 4.84 6.68 21.15
CA ASN A 35 5.73 6.11 20.14
C ASN A 35 5.63 6.88 18.82
N GLU A 36 6.72 6.87 18.01
CA GLU A 36 6.79 7.55 16.73
C GLU A 36 7.67 6.75 15.76
N PHE A 37 7.23 6.62 14.49
CA PHE A 37 7.94 5.88 13.43
C PHE A 37 7.83 6.64 12.11
N VAL A 38 8.84 6.52 11.24
CA VAL A 38 8.72 7.00 9.86
C VAL A 38 7.89 6.01 9.05
N GLY A 39 6.81 6.49 8.46
CA GLY A 39 5.87 5.67 7.70
C GLY A 39 4.50 6.32 7.57
N HIS A 40 3.55 5.57 7.00
CA HIS A 40 2.18 6.04 6.77
C HIS A 40 1.15 4.90 6.84
N SER A 41 -0.12 5.23 6.67
CA SER A 41 -1.25 4.29 6.63
C SER A 41 -1.34 3.37 7.86
N PRO A 42 -1.32 3.92 9.11
CA PRO A 42 -1.42 3.10 10.30
C PRO A 42 -2.82 2.50 10.43
N ALA A 43 -2.87 1.21 10.79
CA ALA A 43 -4.10 0.50 11.12
C ALA A 43 -3.88 -0.41 12.33
N TRP A 44 -4.92 -0.61 13.14
CA TRP A 44 -4.89 -1.58 14.21
C TRP A 44 -5.57 -2.88 13.77
N HIS A 45 -4.86 -3.99 13.94
CA HIS A 45 -5.42 -5.31 13.74
C HIS A 45 -5.09 -6.23 14.93
N LYS A 46 -6.12 -6.74 15.62
CA LYS A 46 -5.96 -7.62 16.80
C LYS A 46 -4.97 -7.07 17.85
N GLY A 47 -5.00 -5.76 18.08
CA GLY A 47 -4.11 -5.10 19.02
C GLY A 47 -2.67 -4.86 18.53
N GLN A 48 -2.34 -5.26 17.31
CA GLN A 48 -1.07 -4.99 16.66
C GLN A 48 -1.17 -3.78 15.74
N LEU A 49 -0.16 -2.94 15.75
CA LEU A 49 -0.04 -1.84 14.80
C LEU A 49 0.46 -2.38 13.45
N CYS A 50 -0.24 -2.02 12.38
CA CYS A 50 0.13 -2.32 11.00
C CYS A 50 0.38 -1.00 10.29
N TYR A 51 1.41 -0.91 9.43
CA TYR A 51 1.75 0.32 8.73
C TYR A 51 2.74 0.06 7.59
N ILE A 52 2.83 1.00 6.66
CA ILE A 52 3.84 1.01 5.61
C ILE A 52 5.01 1.88 6.08
N ASN A 53 6.22 1.31 6.12
CA ASN A 53 7.42 2.00 6.57
C ASN A 53 8.03 2.89 5.46
N ALA A 54 9.11 3.61 5.76
CA ALA A 54 9.81 4.48 4.81
C ALA A 54 10.40 3.76 3.59
N LYS A 55 10.49 2.43 3.60
CA LYS A 55 10.96 1.63 2.47
C LYS A 55 9.83 1.09 1.60
N GLY A 56 8.56 1.44 1.92
CA GLY A 56 7.39 0.88 1.25
C GLY A 56 7.04 -0.54 1.71
N GLU A 57 7.66 -1.05 2.78
CA GLU A 57 7.40 -2.38 3.31
C GLU A 57 6.21 -2.33 4.29
N LEU A 58 5.30 -3.27 4.18
CA LEU A 58 4.22 -3.43 5.15
C LEU A 58 4.72 -4.14 6.40
N ILE A 59 4.54 -3.50 7.53
CA ILE A 59 4.86 -4.01 8.87
C ILE A 59 3.54 -4.39 9.57
N ILE A 60 3.49 -5.60 10.12
CA ILE A 60 2.35 -6.12 10.91
C ILE A 60 2.88 -6.52 12.28
N GLY A 61 2.66 -5.67 13.28
CA GLY A 61 3.29 -5.80 14.58
C GLY A 61 4.81 -5.65 14.47
N GLU A 62 5.55 -6.76 14.67
CA GLU A 62 7.02 -6.81 14.54
C GLU A 62 7.48 -7.55 13.28
N LYS A 63 6.56 -7.91 12.40
CA LYS A 63 6.84 -8.73 11.22
C LYS A 63 6.80 -7.88 9.96
N THR A 64 7.80 -8.04 9.09
CA THR A 64 7.77 -7.48 7.73
C THR A 64 7.07 -8.45 6.79
N LEU A 65 6.14 -7.94 5.98
CA LEU A 65 5.50 -8.70 4.93
C LEU A 65 6.49 -8.98 3.80
N THR A 66 6.45 -10.20 3.28
CA THR A 66 7.29 -10.65 2.14
C THR A 66 6.45 -11.48 1.18
N GLY A 67 6.95 -11.74 -0.03
CA GLY A 67 6.27 -12.56 -1.03
C GLY A 67 5.34 -11.78 -1.96
N PHE A 68 5.29 -10.45 -1.87
CA PHE A 68 4.63 -9.58 -2.82
C PHE A 68 5.69 -8.80 -3.62
N ASP A 69 5.57 -8.80 -4.94
CA ASP A 69 6.57 -8.29 -5.90
C ASP A 69 6.33 -6.86 -6.39
N LYS A 70 5.32 -6.19 -5.81
CA LYS A 70 4.94 -4.82 -6.17
C LYS A 70 5.01 -3.91 -4.96
N ASP A 71 5.12 -2.61 -5.23
CA ASP A 71 4.99 -1.58 -4.19
C ASP A 71 3.56 -1.58 -3.64
N ILE A 72 3.44 -1.43 -2.31
CA ILE A 72 2.17 -1.48 -1.60
C ILE A 72 1.67 -0.05 -1.37
N ASP A 73 0.60 0.32 -2.06
CA ASP A 73 -0.07 1.62 -1.89
C ASP A 73 -1.04 1.62 -0.70
N GLY A 74 -1.57 0.46 -0.36
CA GLY A 74 -2.54 0.30 0.73
C GLY A 74 -2.77 -1.15 1.09
N PHE A 75 -3.42 -1.39 2.23
CA PHE A 75 -3.71 -2.76 2.69
C PHE A 75 -4.95 -2.81 3.57
N LEU A 76 -5.60 -3.98 3.59
CA LEU A 76 -6.74 -4.27 4.45
C LEU A 76 -6.70 -5.73 4.91
N LEU A 77 -6.49 -5.97 6.20
CA LEU A 77 -6.45 -7.31 6.80
C LEU A 77 -7.87 -7.88 6.99
N SER A 78 -8.04 -9.18 6.73
CA SER A 78 -9.28 -9.88 7.04
C SER A 78 -9.55 -9.89 8.54
N PRO A 79 -10.81 -9.97 8.99
CA PRO A 79 -11.14 -10.07 10.42
C PRO A 79 -10.42 -11.21 11.13
N GLN A 80 -10.22 -12.35 10.45
CA GLN A 80 -9.51 -13.52 10.96
C GLN A 80 -7.98 -13.33 10.94
N GLY A 81 -7.45 -12.41 10.09
CA GLY A 81 -6.02 -12.15 9.94
C GLY A 81 -5.24 -13.26 9.24
N ASP A 82 -5.92 -14.05 8.43
CA ASP A 82 -5.38 -15.11 7.58
C ASP A 82 -5.28 -14.71 6.11
N LYS A 83 -5.96 -13.61 5.73
CA LYS A 83 -5.92 -13.02 4.39
C LYS A 83 -5.67 -11.52 4.47
N ILE A 84 -5.21 -10.96 3.37
CA ILE A 84 -5.00 -9.53 3.22
C ILE A 84 -5.37 -9.10 1.81
N ILE A 85 -5.96 -7.92 1.68
CA ILE A 85 -6.03 -7.20 0.41
C ILE A 85 -4.85 -6.22 0.38
N LEU A 86 -4.04 -6.30 -0.67
CA LEU A 86 -2.97 -5.36 -0.98
C LEU A 86 -3.39 -4.53 -2.18
N ILE A 87 -3.16 -3.22 -2.14
CA ILE A 87 -3.39 -2.34 -3.27
C ILE A 87 -2.04 -2.03 -3.90
N ALA A 88 -1.93 -2.25 -5.21
CA ALA A 88 -0.73 -1.99 -5.97
C ALA A 88 -1.05 -1.50 -7.38
N GLN A 89 -0.11 -0.77 -7.98
CA GLN A 89 -0.25 -0.27 -9.35
C GLN A 89 -0.03 -1.39 -10.35
N VAL A 90 -0.95 -1.52 -11.28
CA VAL A 90 -0.87 -2.45 -12.40
C VAL A 90 -0.85 -1.65 -13.70
N LYS A 91 0.05 -2.02 -14.60
CA LYS A 91 0.12 -1.39 -15.92
C LYS A 91 -1.07 -1.81 -16.77
N THR A 92 -1.94 -0.86 -17.11
CA THR A 92 -3.17 -1.09 -17.88
C THR A 92 -3.09 -0.54 -19.30
N VAL A 93 -2.13 0.34 -19.57
CA VAL A 93 -1.90 0.94 -20.89
C VAL A 93 -0.49 0.63 -21.37
N ALA A 94 -0.38 0.13 -22.59
CA ALA A 94 0.92 -0.11 -23.20
C ALA A 94 1.64 1.22 -23.49
N SER A 95 2.86 1.37 -22.97
CA SER A 95 3.72 2.53 -23.26
C SER A 95 4.26 2.46 -24.70
N THR A 96 4.86 3.56 -25.15
CA THR A 96 5.56 3.58 -26.44
C THR A 96 6.71 2.54 -26.49
N ALA A 97 7.42 2.38 -25.36
CA ALA A 97 8.48 1.38 -25.27
C ALA A 97 7.96 -0.08 -25.37
N ASP A 98 6.74 -0.35 -24.91
CA ASP A 98 6.12 -1.67 -25.08
C ASP A 98 5.72 -1.93 -26.55
N LYS A 99 5.21 -0.88 -27.23
CA LYS A 99 4.80 -0.97 -28.64
C LYS A 99 5.98 -0.95 -29.60
N HIS A 100 7.07 -0.29 -29.21
CA HIS A 100 8.28 -0.09 -30.00
C HIS A 100 9.54 -0.39 -29.19
N PRO A 101 9.81 -1.66 -28.86
CA PRO A 101 10.99 -2.04 -28.05
C PRO A 101 12.32 -1.79 -28.78
N ASP A 102 12.29 -1.58 -30.10
CA ASP A 102 13.42 -1.17 -30.92
C ASP A 102 13.80 0.32 -30.76
N LEU A 103 12.95 1.12 -30.10
CA LEU A 103 13.14 2.55 -29.88
C LEU A 103 13.19 2.90 -28.37
N PRO A 104 14.18 2.39 -27.63
CA PRO A 104 14.20 2.50 -26.15
C PRO A 104 14.34 3.93 -25.63
N LEU A 105 14.79 4.87 -26.47
CA LEU A 105 14.93 6.29 -26.11
C LEU A 105 13.77 7.17 -26.61
N ALA A 106 12.74 6.57 -27.21
CA ALA A 106 11.59 7.32 -27.68
C ALA A 106 10.78 7.84 -26.49
N SER A 107 10.59 9.15 -26.40
CA SER A 107 9.79 9.84 -25.37
C SER A 107 8.38 10.18 -25.85
N GLY A 108 8.04 9.85 -27.09
CA GLY A 108 6.70 10.03 -27.65
C GLY A 108 5.67 9.13 -26.95
N ARG A 109 4.40 9.53 -27.00
CA ARG A 109 3.28 8.72 -26.52
C ARG A 109 2.35 8.39 -27.68
N VAL A 110 1.93 7.15 -27.74
CA VAL A 110 0.90 6.70 -28.67
C VAL A 110 -0.42 6.70 -27.92
N VAL A 111 -1.34 7.54 -28.35
CA VAL A 111 -2.66 7.70 -27.71
C VAL A 111 -3.68 7.09 -28.66
N ASP A 112 -4.24 5.95 -28.27
CA ASP A 112 -5.27 5.25 -29.05
C ASP A 112 -6.68 5.69 -28.66
N ASP A 113 -6.83 6.29 -27.47
CA ASP A 113 -8.08 6.82 -26.94
C ASP A 113 -7.84 8.09 -26.12
N LEU A 114 -8.84 8.98 -26.06
CA LEU A 114 -8.80 10.17 -25.21
C LEU A 114 -9.09 9.76 -23.78
N MET A 115 -8.05 9.49 -23.04
CA MET A 115 -8.15 9.20 -21.62
C MET A 115 -8.18 10.51 -20.82
N TYR A 116 -9.35 10.99 -20.49
CA TYR A 116 -9.52 11.97 -19.43
C TYR A 116 -9.33 11.26 -18.10
N LYS A 117 -8.06 11.11 -17.71
CA LYS A 117 -7.76 10.79 -16.33
C LYS A 117 -7.58 12.08 -15.55
N HIS A 118 -8.08 12.05 -14.35
CA HIS A 118 -8.20 13.12 -13.41
C HIS A 118 -7.05 14.14 -13.50
N TRP A 119 -7.42 15.40 -13.67
CA TRP A 119 -6.54 16.57 -13.63
C TRP A 119 -5.62 16.62 -14.87
N ASP A 120 -4.31 16.64 -14.67
CA ASP A 120 -3.27 16.82 -15.65
C ASP A 120 -2.24 15.68 -15.65
N GLU A 121 -2.54 14.59 -14.97
CA GLU A 121 -1.63 13.44 -14.87
C GLU A 121 -1.83 12.45 -16.02
N TRP A 122 -0.72 12.08 -16.64
CA TRP A 122 -0.67 10.94 -17.55
C TRP A 122 -0.40 9.67 -16.76
N THR A 123 -1.35 8.75 -16.74
CA THR A 123 -1.21 7.49 -16.03
C THR A 123 -1.26 6.31 -16.98
N GLU A 124 -0.28 5.42 -16.87
CA GLU A 124 -0.23 4.13 -17.56
C GLU A 124 -0.63 2.98 -16.64
N THR A 125 -0.86 3.27 -15.38
CA THR A 125 -1.19 2.29 -14.33
C THR A 125 -2.52 2.60 -13.68
N ALA A 126 -3.15 1.56 -13.15
CA ALA A 126 -4.34 1.66 -12.30
C ALA A 126 -4.12 0.89 -10.98
N PRO A 127 -4.64 1.37 -9.85
CA PRO A 127 -4.58 0.61 -8.62
C PRO A 127 -5.53 -0.60 -8.70
N HIS A 128 -4.99 -1.78 -8.44
CA HIS A 128 -5.73 -3.03 -8.34
C HIS A 128 -5.67 -3.58 -6.92
N PRO A 129 -6.75 -4.15 -6.39
CA PRO A 129 -6.75 -4.91 -5.15
C PRO A 129 -6.32 -6.36 -5.42
N PHE A 130 -5.32 -6.82 -4.66
CA PHE A 130 -4.82 -8.18 -4.68
C PHE A 130 -5.27 -8.92 -3.43
N LEU A 131 -6.04 -9.98 -3.58
CA LEU A 131 -6.39 -10.89 -2.49
C LEU A 131 -5.27 -11.89 -2.29
N CYS A 132 -4.63 -11.85 -1.12
CA CYS A 132 -3.52 -12.74 -0.77
C CYS A 132 -3.82 -13.50 0.52
N GLU A 133 -3.27 -14.70 0.64
CA GLU A 133 -3.25 -15.47 1.87
C GLU A 133 -2.01 -15.13 2.70
N LEU A 134 -2.17 -15.05 4.04
CA LEU A 134 -1.09 -14.80 4.98
C LEU A 134 -0.57 -16.12 5.57
N LYS A 135 0.70 -16.38 5.38
CA LYS A 135 1.39 -17.52 5.97
C LYS A 135 2.43 -17.05 6.97
N SER A 136 2.35 -17.53 8.19
CA SER A 136 3.41 -17.30 9.17
C SER A 136 4.69 -17.98 8.69
N GLY A 137 5.66 -17.16 8.28
CA GLY A 137 6.97 -17.65 7.83
C GLY A 137 7.77 -18.25 8.99
N VAL A 138 8.62 -19.21 8.68
CA VAL A 138 9.60 -19.76 9.60
C VAL A 138 10.65 -18.68 9.89
N THR A 139 10.97 -18.47 11.16
CA THR A 139 12.09 -17.60 11.57
C THR A 139 13.38 -18.14 10.98
N ASN A 140 14.04 -17.38 10.11
CA ASN A 140 15.42 -17.67 9.77
C ASN A 140 16.29 -17.39 10.99
N HIS A 141 17.00 -18.41 11.45
CA HIS A 141 17.85 -18.40 12.66
C HIS A 141 18.97 -17.35 12.66
N GLU A 142 19.25 -16.69 11.52
CA GLU A 142 20.41 -15.79 11.39
C GLU A 142 20.12 -14.29 11.62
N SER A 143 18.88 -13.82 11.58
CA SER A 143 18.61 -12.38 11.73
C SER A 143 17.53 -12.00 12.76
N GLY A 144 16.92 -12.94 13.45
CA GLY A 144 15.93 -12.66 14.50
C GLY A 144 14.62 -11.99 14.03
N ASN A 145 14.54 -11.56 12.78
CA ASN A 145 13.35 -10.90 12.24
C ASN A 145 12.27 -11.93 11.88
N LYS A 146 11.14 -11.81 12.52
CA LYS A 146 9.95 -12.59 12.19
C LYS A 146 9.40 -12.08 10.85
N LYS A 147 9.36 -12.95 9.84
CA LYS A 147 8.76 -12.64 8.54
C LYS A 147 7.33 -13.18 8.48
N LEU A 148 6.47 -12.46 7.78
CA LEU A 148 5.16 -12.87 7.39
C LEU A 148 5.13 -12.90 5.87
N GLU A 149 4.69 -14.01 5.28
CA GLU A 149 4.72 -14.19 3.83
C GLU A 149 3.30 -14.17 3.27
N VAL A 150 3.11 -13.49 2.14
CA VAL A 150 1.90 -13.65 1.33
C VAL A 150 2.13 -14.68 0.25
N ILE A 151 1.10 -15.48 0.03
CA ILE A 151 1.03 -16.49 -1.02
C ILE A 151 -0.30 -16.40 -1.73
N ASN A 152 -0.42 -17.05 -2.89
CA ASN A 152 -1.67 -17.16 -3.65
C ASN A 152 -2.33 -15.79 -3.90
N CYS A 153 -1.52 -14.78 -4.25
CA CYS A 153 -2.04 -13.44 -4.54
C CYS A 153 -2.80 -13.44 -5.86
N LEU A 154 -4.08 -13.08 -5.80
CA LEU A 154 -4.98 -12.96 -6.94
C LEU A 154 -5.30 -11.48 -7.18
N ASP A 155 -5.00 -10.99 -8.37
CA ASP A 155 -5.47 -9.68 -8.83
C ASP A 155 -6.98 -9.76 -9.10
N LEU A 156 -7.78 -9.03 -8.32
CA LEU A 156 -9.25 -9.06 -8.44
C LEU A 156 -9.79 -8.34 -9.68
N LEU A 157 -8.94 -7.56 -10.36
CA LEU A 157 -9.29 -6.81 -11.57
C LEU A 157 -8.43 -7.24 -12.77
N GLU A 158 -7.79 -8.41 -12.70
CA GLU A 158 -6.90 -8.92 -13.75
C GLU A 158 -7.53 -8.82 -15.13
N GLY A 159 -6.76 -8.32 -16.09
CA GLY A 159 -7.19 -8.18 -17.49
C GLY A 159 -8.19 -7.05 -17.76
N THR A 160 -8.48 -6.20 -16.78
CA THR A 160 -9.35 -5.04 -16.96
C THR A 160 -8.57 -3.72 -16.83
N PRO A 161 -9.05 -2.63 -17.45
CA PRO A 161 -8.50 -1.29 -17.26
C PRO A 161 -9.10 -0.55 -16.04
N TYR A 162 -9.92 -1.22 -15.26
CA TYR A 162 -10.62 -0.62 -14.14
C TYR A 162 -9.69 -0.35 -12.96
N GLU A 163 -10.07 0.57 -12.10
CA GLU A 163 -9.31 0.93 -10.91
C GLU A 163 -10.14 0.73 -9.64
N SER A 164 -9.52 0.23 -8.62
CA SER A 164 -10.05 0.17 -7.26
C SER A 164 -8.88 0.15 -6.26
N PRO A 165 -8.78 1.12 -5.34
CA PRO A 165 -9.68 2.28 -5.11
C PRO A 165 -9.67 3.27 -6.27
N MET A 166 -10.80 3.97 -6.45
CA MET A 166 -10.97 4.94 -7.52
C MET A 166 -10.26 6.26 -7.18
N LYS A 167 -9.33 6.70 -8.02
CA LYS A 167 -8.71 8.02 -7.90
C LYS A 167 -9.65 9.14 -8.35
N PRO A 168 -9.47 10.39 -7.87
CA PRO A 168 -8.36 10.86 -7.01
C PRO A 168 -8.63 10.75 -5.51
N PHE A 169 -9.85 10.48 -5.08
CA PHE A 169 -10.27 10.60 -3.67
C PHE A 169 -10.52 9.27 -2.96
N GLY A 170 -10.45 8.16 -3.69
CA GLY A 170 -10.65 6.84 -3.11
C GLY A 170 -9.38 6.26 -2.51
N GLY A 171 -9.54 5.56 -1.39
CA GLY A 171 -8.52 4.80 -0.69
C GLY A 171 -9.05 3.46 -0.22
N VAL A 172 -8.37 2.83 0.72
CA VAL A 172 -8.73 1.51 1.27
C VAL A 172 -10.14 1.48 1.88
N GLU A 173 -10.71 2.62 2.23
CA GLU A 173 -12.08 2.76 2.73
C GLU A 173 -13.16 2.40 1.69
N GLN A 174 -12.80 2.29 0.41
CA GLN A 174 -13.70 1.78 -0.64
C GLN A 174 -13.81 0.25 -0.65
N LEU A 175 -12.96 -0.43 0.13
CA LEU A 175 -12.95 -1.88 0.27
C LEU A 175 -13.39 -2.26 1.68
N ALA A 176 -14.10 -3.37 1.77
CA ALA A 176 -14.51 -3.90 3.06
C ALA A 176 -14.51 -5.44 3.04
N TRP A 177 -14.15 -6.04 4.15
CA TRP A 177 -14.36 -7.46 4.38
C TRP A 177 -15.78 -7.71 4.88
N SER A 178 -16.36 -8.83 4.47
CA SER A 178 -17.50 -9.38 5.18
C SER A 178 -17.08 -9.84 6.60
N PRO A 179 -18.01 -9.89 7.58
CA PRO A 179 -17.65 -10.27 8.95
C PRO A 179 -17.04 -11.66 9.09
N ASP A 180 -17.32 -12.53 8.15
CA ASP A 180 -16.82 -13.93 8.07
C ASP A 180 -15.53 -14.08 7.21
N GLY A 181 -15.04 -12.99 6.57
CA GLY A 181 -13.76 -12.96 5.84
C GLY A 181 -13.82 -13.30 4.37
#